data_e03338e97954932930ee422699566de9
#
_entry.id   e03338e97954932930ee422699566de9
#
_cell.length_a   1.000
_cell.length_b   1.000
_cell.length_c   1.000
_cell.angle_alpha   90.00
_cell.angle_beta   90.00
_cell.angle_gamma   90.00
#
_symmetry.space_group_name_H-M   'P 1'
#
loop_
_entity.id
_entity.type
_entity.pdbx_description
1 polymer ?
#
loop_
_entity_poly.entity_id
_entity_poly.type
_entity_poly.pdbx_seq_one_letter_code
_entity_poly.pdbx_strand_id
1 'polypeptide(L)'
;MDYFDYSYKHNYIEFSSSIYKVGTYHYNWYGETEILILLKGRVEMSCNDEAFILEPLDAVIISPQVGHSTLALEEDVIAFSIRVGHEFYQQYDPDFGMYQFVVRSDESIRHNQFFTTLRHHAAMTMLLMTKGVSPVHRMWIEHHYLALAGDVFREFDPIKKVHENARPGDIKPASFDKMIAYIDEHYEQKIELEDIAKIGGYNIAYTSQFFKRQMGISFVEYVLRLRIRDATVRLASTDEAVARIASDCGFADVKAFNVAFKKHFNMTPTEYRKQVKSIGRKTVLQDWKEIISVDNQDVLDVLHSFLSYEDDSRAKSELEFMSKKLESLKEKLADVVKDL
;
A
#
# COMPACT_ATOMS: atom_id res chain seq x y z
N MET A 1 10.41 -14.87 -12.07
CA MET A 1 9.52 -13.74 -11.77
C MET A 1 8.95 -14.00 -10.41
N ASP A 2 9.36 -13.23 -9.41
CA ASP A 2 8.98 -13.49 -8.03
C ASP A 2 7.88 -12.52 -7.59
N TYR A 3 6.82 -12.50 -8.36
CA TYR A 3 5.53 -11.96 -7.99
C TYR A 3 4.64 -13.15 -7.60
N PHE A 4 4.13 -13.13 -6.38
CA PHE A 4 3.34 -14.21 -5.85
C PHE A 4 1.92 -13.76 -5.61
N ASP A 5 0.98 -14.42 -6.28
CA ASP A 5 -0.45 -14.34 -5.98
C ASP A 5 -0.87 -15.58 -5.20
N TYR A 6 -1.54 -15.35 -4.11
CA TYR A 6 -2.14 -16.38 -3.29
C TYR A 6 -3.64 -16.12 -3.18
N SER A 7 -4.45 -17.07 -3.65
CA SER A 7 -5.90 -16.98 -3.56
C SER A 7 -6.48 -18.30 -3.08
N TYR A 8 -7.29 -18.25 -2.03
CA TYR A 8 -8.00 -19.39 -1.50
C TYR A 8 -9.47 -19.08 -1.24
N LYS A 9 -10.33 -19.66 -2.09
CA LYS A 9 -11.75 -19.31 -2.16
C LYS A 9 -12.57 -19.64 -0.91
N HIS A 10 -12.15 -20.57 -0.06
CA HIS A 10 -12.94 -21.01 1.09
C HIS A 10 -12.89 -20.05 2.28
N ASN A 11 -11.81 -19.27 2.42
CA ASN A 11 -11.60 -18.38 3.55
C ASN A 11 -11.39 -16.92 3.12
N TYR A 12 -11.65 -16.58 1.85
CA TYR A 12 -11.38 -15.27 1.27
C TYR A 12 -9.93 -14.78 1.50
N ILE A 13 -9.00 -15.74 1.65
CA ILE A 13 -7.58 -15.42 1.78
C ILE A 13 -7.05 -15.15 0.38
N GLU A 14 -6.89 -13.89 0.08
CA GLU A 14 -6.34 -13.41 -1.17
C GLU A 14 -5.35 -12.30 -0.90
N PHE A 15 -4.12 -12.48 -1.34
CA PHE A 15 -3.08 -11.48 -1.23
C PHE A 15 -2.05 -11.63 -2.33
N SER A 16 -1.40 -10.55 -2.68
CA SER A 16 -0.24 -10.56 -3.57
C SER A 16 0.99 -10.05 -2.84
N SER A 17 2.15 -10.57 -3.22
CA SER A 17 3.41 -10.26 -2.57
C SER A 17 4.50 -10.10 -3.60
N SER A 18 5.31 -9.04 -3.49
CA SER A 18 6.41 -8.78 -4.41
C SER A 18 7.52 -7.98 -3.77
N ILE A 19 8.76 -8.25 -4.19
CA ILE A 19 9.92 -7.43 -3.89
C ILE A 19 10.35 -6.77 -5.18
N TYR A 20 10.57 -5.48 -5.13
CA TYR A 20 10.86 -4.72 -6.34
C TYR A 20 11.82 -3.56 -6.08
N LYS A 21 12.53 -3.19 -7.14
CA LYS A 21 13.32 -1.98 -7.17
C LYS A 21 12.39 -0.78 -7.31
N VAL A 22 12.49 0.14 -6.36
CA VAL A 22 11.76 1.40 -6.44
C VAL A 22 12.46 2.27 -7.46
N GLY A 23 11.72 2.62 -8.50
CA GLY A 23 12.21 3.53 -9.53
C GLY A 23 11.88 4.97 -9.24
N THR A 24 11.72 5.70 -10.32
CA THR A 24 11.20 7.05 -10.28
C THR A 24 9.72 7.04 -9.92
N TYR A 25 9.26 8.17 -9.42
CA TYR A 25 7.93 8.45 -8.89
C TYR A 25 6.82 7.59 -9.49
N HIS A 26 6.16 6.82 -8.63
CA HIS A 26 5.07 5.97 -9.00
C HIS A 26 3.86 6.27 -8.11
N TYR A 27 2.77 6.66 -8.74
CA TYR A 27 1.51 6.83 -8.05
C TYR A 27 0.75 5.50 -8.06
N ASN A 28 0.46 5.02 -6.87
CA ASN A 28 -0.29 3.78 -6.65
C ASN A 28 -1.66 4.11 -6.05
N TRP A 29 -2.61 3.31 -6.45
CA TRP A 29 -3.93 3.34 -5.87
C TRP A 29 -4.56 1.95 -6.00
N TYR A 30 -4.80 1.32 -4.89
CA TYR A 30 -5.27 -0.06 -4.86
C TYR A 30 -6.62 -0.18 -4.15
N GLY A 31 -7.43 -1.16 -4.54
CA GLY A 31 -8.62 -1.60 -3.82
C GLY A 31 -8.30 -2.46 -2.59
N GLU A 32 -7.02 -2.76 -2.38
CA GLU A 32 -6.50 -3.63 -1.33
C GLU A 32 -5.80 -2.81 -0.26
N THR A 33 -5.65 -3.38 0.93
CA THR A 33 -4.72 -2.84 1.94
C THR A 33 -3.30 -3.15 1.50
N GLU A 34 -2.44 -2.15 1.38
CA GLU A 34 -1.02 -2.35 1.09
C GLU A 34 -0.17 -2.23 2.35
N ILE A 35 0.74 -3.18 2.53
CA ILE A 35 1.81 -3.13 3.51
C ILE A 35 3.11 -3.01 2.72
N LEU A 36 3.76 -1.85 2.83
CA LEU A 36 5.04 -1.58 2.18
C LEU A 36 6.15 -1.57 3.24
N ILE A 37 7.21 -2.34 3.02
CA ILE A 37 8.40 -2.40 3.88
C ILE A 37 9.60 -2.01 3.05
N LEU A 38 10.38 -1.03 3.50
CA LEU A 38 11.59 -0.63 2.82
C LEU A 38 12.76 -1.54 3.26
N LEU A 39 13.32 -2.30 2.30
CA LEU A 39 14.42 -3.22 2.57
C LEU A 39 15.79 -2.55 2.42
N LYS A 40 15.94 -1.63 1.45
CA LYS A 40 17.21 -0.98 1.14
C LYS A 40 16.99 0.42 0.56
N GLY A 41 17.85 1.35 0.93
CA GLY A 41 17.87 2.72 0.42
C GLY A 41 16.82 3.61 1.08
N ARG A 42 16.57 4.80 0.51
CA ARG A 42 15.60 5.79 1.01
C ARG A 42 14.57 6.16 -0.03
N VAL A 43 13.34 6.31 0.40
CA VAL A 43 12.19 6.64 -0.44
C VAL A 43 11.48 7.86 0.12
N GLU A 44 11.21 8.85 -0.71
CA GLU A 44 10.17 9.82 -0.42
C GLU A 44 8.82 9.22 -0.78
N MET A 45 7.92 9.22 0.16
CA MET A 45 6.54 8.78 -0.02
C MET A 45 5.60 9.95 0.19
N SER A 46 4.68 10.14 -0.75
CA SER A 46 3.59 11.11 -0.62
C SER A 46 2.25 10.38 -0.50
N CYS A 47 1.49 10.73 0.52
CA CYS A 47 0.21 10.12 0.83
C CYS A 47 -0.67 11.11 1.60
N ASN A 48 -1.95 11.24 1.24
CA ASN A 48 -2.90 12.15 1.93
C ASN A 48 -2.38 13.59 2.08
N ASP A 49 -1.77 14.15 1.03
CA ASP A 49 -1.17 15.49 1.00
C ASP A 49 0.04 15.70 1.94
N GLU A 50 0.54 14.65 2.56
CA GLU A 50 1.80 14.65 3.32
C GLU A 50 2.91 13.98 2.52
N ALA A 51 4.13 14.48 2.66
CA ALA A 51 5.34 13.84 2.15
C ALA A 51 6.27 13.51 3.31
N PHE A 52 6.82 12.31 3.30
CA PHE A 52 7.74 11.83 4.32
C PHE A 52 8.77 10.88 3.73
N ILE A 53 9.87 10.69 4.43
CA ILE A 53 10.95 9.80 4.01
C ILE A 53 10.83 8.48 4.78
N LEU A 54 10.91 7.38 4.05
CA LEU A 54 11.10 6.04 4.60
C LEU A 54 12.57 5.67 4.49
N GLU A 55 13.08 5.10 5.55
CA GLU A 55 14.41 4.53 5.67
C GLU A 55 14.36 3.00 5.75
N PRO A 56 15.49 2.29 5.59
CA PRO A 56 15.49 0.83 5.70
C PRO A 56 14.83 0.35 7.00
N LEU A 57 14.02 -0.70 6.89
CA LEU A 57 13.16 -1.29 7.92
C LEU A 57 11.91 -0.49 8.24
N ASP A 58 11.72 0.70 7.69
CA ASP A 58 10.42 1.37 7.83
C ASP A 58 9.33 0.60 7.11
N ALA A 59 8.16 0.61 7.70
CA ALA A 59 6.96 0.03 7.13
C ALA A 59 5.82 1.05 7.10
N VAL A 60 5.02 0.96 6.05
CA VAL A 60 3.78 1.74 5.90
C VAL A 60 2.64 0.79 5.60
N ILE A 61 1.52 1.01 6.27
CA ILE A 61 0.26 0.31 6.00
C ILE A 61 -0.73 1.32 5.48
N ILE A 62 -1.30 1.04 4.31
CA ILE A 62 -2.17 1.94 3.58
C ILE A 62 -3.49 1.24 3.37
N SER A 63 -4.57 1.86 3.85
CA SER A 63 -5.91 1.30 3.65
C SER A 63 -6.33 1.31 2.18
N PRO A 64 -7.32 0.50 1.81
CA PRO A 64 -7.91 0.55 0.48
C PRO A 64 -8.27 1.96 0.06
N GLN A 65 -8.15 2.25 -1.23
CA GLN A 65 -8.58 3.50 -1.84
C GLN A 65 -7.78 4.75 -1.41
N VAL A 66 -6.66 4.58 -0.73
CA VAL A 66 -5.74 5.68 -0.41
C VAL A 66 -4.63 5.76 -1.45
N GLY A 67 -4.64 6.87 -2.19
CA GLY A 67 -3.61 7.12 -3.19
C GLY A 67 -2.29 7.54 -2.56
N HIS A 68 -1.22 6.96 -3.04
CA HIS A 68 0.14 7.27 -2.58
C HIS A 68 1.14 7.19 -3.72
N SER A 69 2.30 7.76 -3.50
CA SER A 69 3.38 7.71 -4.47
C SER A 69 4.72 7.54 -3.79
N THR A 70 5.64 6.88 -4.48
CA THR A 70 7.00 6.63 -4.02
C THR A 70 8.01 7.20 -4.99
N LEU A 71 9.07 7.83 -4.50
CA LEU A 71 10.20 8.34 -5.26
C LEU A 71 11.49 7.86 -4.60
N ALA A 72 12.28 7.07 -5.31
CA ALA A 72 13.60 6.68 -4.85
C ALA A 72 14.51 7.92 -4.74
N LEU A 73 15.15 8.10 -3.59
CA LEU A 73 16.09 9.21 -3.34
C LEU A 73 17.53 8.86 -3.69
N GLU A 74 17.82 7.58 -3.95
CA GLU A 74 19.13 7.05 -4.28
C GLU A 74 19.03 5.84 -5.22
N GLU A 75 20.15 5.32 -5.68
CA GLU A 75 20.20 4.11 -6.51
C GLU A 75 19.93 2.86 -5.66
N ASP A 76 19.44 1.80 -6.32
CA ASP A 76 19.23 0.46 -5.72
C ASP A 76 18.31 0.44 -4.48
N VAL A 77 17.28 1.26 -4.50
CA VAL A 77 16.23 1.23 -3.48
C VAL A 77 15.34 0.01 -3.69
N ILE A 78 15.17 -0.81 -2.65
CA ILE A 78 14.40 -2.05 -2.70
C ILE A 78 13.26 -1.99 -1.69
N ALA A 79 12.05 -2.25 -2.16
CA ALA A 79 10.85 -2.33 -1.34
C ALA A 79 10.20 -3.71 -1.44
N PHE A 80 9.55 -4.10 -0.36
CA PHE A 80 8.72 -5.28 -0.25
C PHE A 80 7.28 -4.85 -0.02
N SER A 81 6.36 -5.26 -0.89
CA SER A 81 4.93 -4.94 -0.80
C SER A 81 4.12 -6.23 -0.66
N ILE A 82 3.19 -6.22 0.28
CA ILE A 82 2.12 -7.20 0.41
C ILE A 82 0.80 -6.45 0.28
N ARG A 83 -0.09 -6.93 -0.59
CA ARG A 83 -1.44 -6.38 -0.75
C ARG A 83 -2.45 -7.43 -0.33
N VAL A 84 -3.34 -7.03 0.55
CA VAL A 84 -4.35 -7.88 1.20
C VAL A 84 -5.73 -7.46 0.72
N GLY A 85 -6.49 -8.39 0.16
CA GLY A 85 -7.86 -8.14 -0.30
C GLY A 85 -8.76 -7.67 0.84
N HIS A 86 -9.57 -6.66 0.57
CA HIS A 86 -10.46 -6.08 1.58
C HIS A 86 -11.61 -7.04 1.98
N GLU A 87 -11.99 -7.97 1.11
CA GLU A 87 -13.02 -8.96 1.37
C GLU A 87 -12.69 -9.85 2.58
N PHE A 88 -11.40 -10.08 2.81
CA PHE A 88 -10.96 -10.79 4.00
C PHE A 88 -11.36 -10.05 5.28
N TYR A 89 -11.09 -8.77 5.35
CA TYR A 89 -11.42 -7.96 6.53
C TYR A 89 -12.92 -7.75 6.71
N GLN A 90 -13.68 -7.66 5.63
CA GLN A 90 -15.13 -7.48 5.66
C GLN A 90 -15.89 -8.65 6.29
N GLN A 91 -15.28 -9.85 6.39
CA GLN A 91 -15.87 -10.98 7.12
C GLN A 91 -15.93 -10.71 8.63
N TYR A 92 -15.00 -9.90 9.15
CA TYR A 92 -14.91 -9.56 10.57
C TYR A 92 -15.53 -8.19 10.87
N ASP A 93 -15.36 -7.24 9.97
CA ASP A 93 -15.96 -5.92 10.03
C ASP A 93 -16.48 -5.50 8.65
N PRO A 94 -17.81 -5.56 8.42
CA PRO A 94 -18.41 -5.20 7.14
C PRO A 94 -18.11 -3.76 6.68
N ASP A 95 -17.79 -2.88 7.61
CA ASP A 95 -17.47 -1.48 7.35
C ASP A 95 -15.99 -1.25 7.02
N PHE A 96 -15.15 -2.28 7.03
CA PHE A 96 -13.69 -2.16 6.84
C PHE A 96 -13.30 -1.36 5.58
N GLY A 97 -14.00 -1.58 4.47
CA GLY A 97 -13.76 -0.81 3.24
C GLY A 97 -14.04 0.69 3.33
N MET A 98 -14.68 1.16 4.40
CA MET A 98 -14.93 2.58 4.65
C MET A 98 -13.84 3.25 5.49
N TYR A 99 -12.92 2.48 6.05
CA TYR A 99 -11.84 3.02 6.86
C TYR A 99 -10.74 3.59 5.98
N GLN A 100 -10.28 4.78 6.31
CA GLN A 100 -9.11 5.38 5.69
C GLN A 100 -8.05 5.59 6.77
N PHE A 101 -6.93 4.91 6.59
CA PHE A 101 -5.78 5.03 7.48
C PHE A 101 -4.48 4.94 6.69
N VAL A 102 -3.49 5.63 7.19
CA VAL A 102 -2.08 5.45 6.81
C VAL A 102 -1.30 5.37 8.10
N VAL A 103 -0.61 4.25 8.27
CA VAL A 103 0.21 4.03 9.45
C VAL A 103 1.61 3.76 9.01
N ARG A 104 2.53 4.48 9.58
CA ARG A 104 3.95 4.41 9.23
C ARG A 104 4.82 4.28 10.47
N SER A 105 5.92 3.56 10.33
CA SER A 105 7.03 3.68 11.25
C SER A 105 7.90 4.88 10.90
N ASP A 106 8.68 5.28 11.88
CA ASP A 106 9.79 6.23 11.76
C ASP A 106 10.92 5.78 12.71
N GLU A 107 11.98 6.53 12.80
CA GLU A 107 13.14 6.21 13.65
C GLU A 107 12.74 5.89 15.10
N SER A 108 11.72 6.54 15.65
CA SER A 108 11.32 6.41 17.06
C SER A 108 10.56 5.12 17.35
N ILE A 109 9.80 4.59 16.38
CA ILE A 109 8.91 3.41 16.56
C ILE A 109 9.23 2.25 15.63
N ARG A 110 10.22 2.38 14.74
CA ARG A 110 10.66 1.37 13.78
C ARG A 110 10.91 0.00 14.44
N HIS A 111 11.44 -0.01 15.64
CA HIS A 111 11.79 -1.21 16.39
C HIS A 111 10.79 -1.58 17.49
N ASN A 112 9.61 -0.95 17.52
CA ASN A 112 8.58 -1.37 18.45
C ASN A 112 8.08 -2.78 18.11
N GLN A 113 7.40 -3.41 19.08
CA GLN A 113 6.89 -4.78 18.95
C GLN A 113 6.00 -4.95 17.71
N PHE A 114 5.11 -4.00 17.45
CA PHE A 114 4.17 -4.07 16.33
C PHE A 114 4.89 -4.16 14.98
N PHE A 115 5.76 -3.18 14.66
CA PHE A 115 6.45 -3.17 13.37
C PHE A 115 7.46 -4.32 13.22
N THR A 116 8.01 -4.80 14.32
CA THR A 116 8.89 -5.97 14.33
C THR A 116 8.11 -7.25 13.99
N THR A 117 6.97 -7.48 14.64
CA THR A 117 6.09 -8.63 14.36
C THR A 117 5.53 -8.56 12.92
N LEU A 118 5.14 -7.36 12.47
CA LEU A 118 4.68 -7.13 11.10
C LEU A 118 5.73 -7.59 10.08
N ARG A 119 6.98 -7.16 10.22
CA ARG A 119 8.09 -7.56 9.32
C ARG A 119 8.35 -9.06 9.36
N HIS A 120 8.30 -9.67 10.57
CA HIS A 120 8.47 -11.10 10.73
C HIS A 120 7.42 -11.89 9.92
N HIS A 121 6.13 -11.61 10.12
CA HIS A 121 5.07 -12.32 9.42
C HIS A 121 5.10 -12.06 7.91
N ALA A 122 5.45 -10.85 7.48
CA ALA A 122 5.64 -10.51 6.08
C ALA A 122 6.77 -11.34 5.45
N ALA A 123 7.94 -11.41 6.10
CA ALA A 123 9.08 -12.19 5.63
C ALA A 123 8.78 -13.69 5.59
N MET A 124 8.16 -14.24 6.62
CA MET A 124 7.77 -15.65 6.67
C MET A 124 6.80 -16.01 5.53
N THR A 125 5.79 -15.16 5.29
CA THR A 125 4.87 -15.35 4.17
C THR A 125 5.62 -15.43 2.84
N MET A 126 6.52 -14.47 2.57
CA MET A 126 7.30 -14.42 1.34
C MET A 126 8.21 -15.64 1.19
N LEU A 127 8.99 -15.98 2.21
CA LEU A 127 9.94 -17.09 2.17
C LEU A 127 9.25 -18.45 2.04
N LEU A 128 8.06 -18.62 2.61
CA LEU A 128 7.29 -19.85 2.47
C LEU A 128 6.70 -19.99 1.05
N MET A 129 6.27 -18.89 0.45
CA MET A 129 5.74 -18.90 -0.93
C MET A 129 6.78 -19.32 -1.96
N THR A 130 8.06 -19.03 -1.74
CA THR A 130 9.15 -19.46 -2.63
C THR A 130 9.37 -20.98 -2.65
N LYS A 131 9.00 -21.67 -1.57
CA LYS A 131 9.17 -23.13 -1.41
C LYS A 131 8.05 -23.95 -2.07
N GLY A 132 7.11 -23.30 -2.73
CA GLY A 132 5.92 -23.94 -3.31
C GLY A 132 4.84 -24.25 -2.30
N VAL A 133 3.65 -24.54 -2.80
CA VAL A 133 2.44 -24.68 -1.98
C VAL A 133 2.15 -26.16 -1.69
N SER A 134 2.92 -26.78 -0.79
CA SER A 134 2.52 -28.05 -0.18
C SER A 134 1.42 -27.81 0.88
N PRO A 135 0.63 -28.85 1.29
CA PRO A 135 -0.37 -28.65 2.34
C PRO A 135 0.19 -28.06 3.63
N VAL A 136 1.42 -28.43 4.03
CA VAL A 136 2.08 -27.90 5.22
C VAL A 136 2.52 -26.45 5.02
N HIS A 137 3.16 -26.14 3.88
CA HIS A 137 3.53 -24.76 3.56
C HIS A 137 2.31 -23.85 3.51
N ARG A 138 1.21 -24.34 2.96
CA ARG A 138 -0.05 -23.60 2.91
C ARG A 138 -0.56 -23.26 4.30
N MET A 139 -0.58 -24.21 5.24
CA MET A 139 -1.01 -23.94 6.62
C MET A 139 -0.15 -22.85 7.28
N TRP A 140 1.16 -22.86 7.05
CA TRP A 140 2.06 -21.85 7.58
C TRP A 140 1.91 -20.49 6.88
N ILE A 141 1.71 -20.46 5.55
CA ILE A 141 1.42 -19.22 4.83
C ILE A 141 0.13 -18.59 5.38
N GLU A 142 -0.92 -19.36 5.52
CA GLU A 142 -2.20 -18.87 6.07
C GLU A 142 -2.06 -18.44 7.53
N HIS A 143 -1.27 -19.14 8.34
CA HIS A 143 -0.97 -18.74 9.72
C HIS A 143 -0.32 -17.35 9.77
N HIS A 144 0.75 -17.14 9.02
CA HIS A 144 1.45 -15.85 9.03
C HIS A 144 0.61 -14.73 8.41
N TYR A 145 -0.18 -15.04 7.39
CA TYR A 145 -1.13 -14.10 6.81
C TYR A 145 -2.19 -13.67 7.84
N LEU A 146 -2.80 -14.60 8.56
CA LEU A 146 -3.80 -14.29 9.58
C LEU A 146 -3.20 -13.47 10.73
N ALA A 147 -1.98 -13.78 11.14
CA ALA A 147 -1.27 -13.00 12.14
C ALA A 147 -1.00 -11.57 11.67
N LEU A 148 -0.49 -11.41 10.43
CA LEU A 148 -0.26 -10.12 9.79
C LEU A 148 -1.54 -9.28 9.72
N ALA A 149 -2.63 -9.88 9.23
CA ALA A 149 -3.92 -9.22 9.12
C ALA A 149 -4.49 -8.84 10.50
N GLY A 150 -4.35 -9.73 11.49
CA GLY A 150 -4.79 -9.47 12.87
C GLY A 150 -4.00 -8.36 13.54
N ASP A 151 -2.69 -8.27 13.29
CA ASP A 151 -1.84 -7.19 13.79
C ASP A 151 -2.28 -5.84 13.24
N VAL A 152 -2.64 -5.76 11.96
CA VAL A 152 -3.23 -4.55 11.37
C VAL A 152 -4.49 -4.14 12.12
N PHE A 153 -5.40 -5.06 12.44
CA PHE A 153 -6.62 -4.75 13.18
C PHE A 153 -6.38 -4.33 14.62
N ARG A 154 -5.37 -4.93 15.29
CA ARG A 154 -5.13 -4.70 16.72
C ARG A 154 -4.59 -3.30 17.01
N GLU A 155 -3.67 -2.82 16.17
CA GLU A 155 -2.97 -1.55 16.41
C GLU A 155 -3.74 -0.33 15.90
N PHE A 156 -4.73 -0.57 15.04
CA PHE A 156 -5.56 0.51 14.54
C PHE A 156 -6.95 0.42 15.14
N ASP A 157 -7.20 1.38 16.04
CA ASP A 157 -8.58 1.83 16.23
C ASP A 157 -8.92 2.62 14.95
N PRO A 158 -9.57 1.97 13.96
CA PRO A 158 -9.82 2.63 12.70
C PRO A 158 -10.67 3.82 13.05
N ILE A 159 -10.15 5.02 12.80
CA ILE A 159 -10.98 6.21 12.82
C ILE A 159 -12.02 5.92 11.75
N LYS A 160 -13.18 5.39 12.19
CA LYS A 160 -14.39 5.43 11.39
C LYS A 160 -14.51 6.87 10.97
N LYS A 161 -14.04 7.22 9.77
CA LYS A 161 -14.66 8.31 9.07
C LYS A 161 -16.06 7.78 8.80
N VAL A 162 -16.88 7.82 9.86
CA VAL A 162 -18.30 7.62 9.77
C VAL A 162 -18.70 8.62 8.71
N HIS A 163 -18.85 8.13 7.51
CA HIS A 163 -19.61 8.87 6.53
C HIS A 163 -21.00 8.89 7.14
N GLU A 164 -21.29 9.96 7.89
CA GLU A 164 -22.58 10.20 8.57
C GLU A 164 -23.79 10.10 7.65
N ASN A 165 -23.60 9.65 6.41
CA ASN A 165 -24.61 9.57 5.39
C ASN A 165 -24.40 8.40 4.40
N ALA A 166 -24.23 7.16 4.85
CA ALA A 166 -24.61 6.03 4.01
C ALA A 166 -26.15 6.03 3.92
N ARG A 167 -26.69 6.74 2.96
CA ARG A 167 -28.15 6.78 2.74
C ARG A 167 -28.56 5.54 1.96
N PRO A 168 -29.74 4.96 2.23
CA PRO A 168 -30.34 3.97 1.34
C PRO A 168 -30.42 4.57 -0.07
N GLY A 169 -29.64 4.05 -1.01
CA GLY A 169 -29.53 4.55 -2.38
C GLY A 169 -28.11 4.81 -2.86
N ASP A 170 -27.09 4.47 -2.09
CA ASP A 170 -25.69 4.62 -2.49
C ASP A 170 -25.37 3.86 -3.79
N ILE A 171 -24.42 4.40 -4.55
CA ILE A 171 -23.98 3.83 -5.83
C ILE A 171 -23.57 2.38 -5.60
N LYS A 172 -24.16 1.50 -6.40
CA LYS A 172 -23.80 0.07 -6.36
C LYS A 172 -22.30 -0.07 -6.73
N PRO A 173 -21.52 -0.92 -6.05
CA PRO A 173 -20.11 -1.14 -6.38
C PRO A 173 -19.87 -1.36 -7.87
N ALA A 174 -20.66 -2.20 -8.53
CA ALA A 174 -20.58 -2.45 -9.96
C ALA A 174 -20.79 -1.21 -10.86
N SER A 175 -21.49 -0.19 -10.38
CA SER A 175 -21.65 1.08 -11.12
C SER A 175 -20.44 1.97 -10.91
N PHE A 176 -19.82 1.94 -9.76
CA PHE A 176 -18.59 2.66 -9.50
C PHE A 176 -17.42 2.07 -10.29
N ASP A 177 -17.29 0.74 -10.34
CA ASP A 177 -16.28 0.05 -11.16
C ASP A 177 -16.38 0.45 -12.64
N LYS A 178 -17.60 0.58 -13.18
CA LYS A 178 -17.80 1.06 -14.54
C LYS A 178 -17.36 2.51 -14.75
N MET A 179 -17.58 3.37 -13.74
CA MET A 179 -17.10 4.75 -13.80
C MET A 179 -15.57 4.78 -13.82
N ILE A 180 -14.91 4.02 -12.97
CA ILE A 180 -13.45 3.94 -12.91
C ILE A 180 -12.89 3.39 -14.21
N ALA A 181 -13.41 2.25 -14.69
CA ALA A 181 -12.98 1.66 -15.97
C ALA A 181 -13.07 2.66 -17.13
N TYR A 182 -14.16 3.42 -17.20
CA TYR A 182 -14.31 4.45 -18.23
C TYR A 182 -13.26 5.56 -18.10
N ILE A 183 -12.97 6.01 -16.88
CA ILE A 183 -11.95 7.03 -16.65
C ILE A 183 -10.57 6.49 -17.08
N ASP A 184 -10.24 5.27 -16.72
CA ASP A 184 -8.95 4.63 -17.04
C ASP A 184 -8.75 4.43 -18.55
N GLU A 185 -9.84 4.23 -19.30
CA GLU A 185 -9.81 4.12 -20.76
C GLU A 185 -9.77 5.48 -21.48
N HIS A 186 -10.20 6.57 -20.83
CA HIS A 186 -10.45 7.84 -21.53
C HIS A 186 -9.75 9.06 -20.90
N TYR A 187 -8.92 8.90 -19.85
CA TYR A 187 -8.29 10.03 -19.16
C TYR A 187 -7.44 10.94 -20.05
N GLU A 188 -6.91 10.42 -21.17
CA GLU A 188 -6.16 11.19 -22.17
C GLU A 188 -7.04 12.17 -22.93
N GLN A 189 -8.35 11.93 -22.98
CA GLN A 189 -9.33 12.75 -23.67
C GLN A 189 -9.98 13.76 -22.71
N LYS A 190 -10.74 14.69 -23.28
CA LYS A 190 -11.60 15.55 -22.46
C LYS A 190 -12.75 14.73 -21.90
N ILE A 191 -12.71 14.42 -20.61
CA ILE A 191 -13.80 13.77 -19.88
C ILE A 191 -14.32 14.72 -18.80
N GLU A 192 -15.63 14.71 -18.62
CA GLU A 192 -16.31 15.56 -17.65
C GLU A 192 -17.06 14.69 -16.61
N LEU A 193 -17.27 15.26 -15.43
CA LEU A 193 -17.99 14.55 -14.36
C LEU A 193 -19.42 14.14 -14.80
N GLU A 194 -19.99 14.87 -15.73
CA GLU A 194 -21.30 14.57 -16.32
C GLU A 194 -21.31 13.23 -17.07
N ASP A 195 -20.21 12.91 -17.78
CA ASP A 195 -20.07 11.64 -18.49
C ASP A 195 -20.07 10.48 -17.49
N ILE A 196 -19.33 10.65 -16.40
CA ILE A 196 -19.24 9.66 -15.32
C ILE A 196 -20.60 9.48 -14.61
N ALA A 197 -21.31 10.58 -14.40
CA ALA A 197 -22.63 10.56 -13.79
C ALA A 197 -23.64 9.79 -14.65
N LYS A 198 -23.59 9.96 -15.98
CA LYS A 198 -24.42 9.22 -16.95
C LYS A 198 -24.11 7.72 -16.92
N ILE A 199 -22.82 7.34 -16.90
CA ILE A 199 -22.38 5.95 -16.88
C ILE A 199 -22.87 5.26 -15.59
N GLY A 200 -22.78 5.94 -14.46
CA GLY A 200 -23.25 5.41 -13.18
C GLY A 200 -24.77 5.42 -13.04
N GLY A 201 -25.48 6.21 -13.81
CA GLY A 201 -26.93 6.40 -13.72
C GLY A 201 -27.34 7.33 -12.57
N TYR A 202 -26.50 8.31 -12.22
CA TYR A 202 -26.72 9.23 -11.09
C TYR A 202 -26.65 10.70 -11.54
N ASN A 203 -27.12 11.60 -10.69
CA ASN A 203 -26.94 13.02 -10.95
C ASN A 203 -25.52 13.49 -10.64
N ILE A 204 -25.07 14.56 -11.28
CA ILE A 204 -23.69 15.09 -11.20
C ILE A 204 -23.30 15.43 -9.76
N ALA A 205 -24.15 16.10 -8.99
CA ALA A 205 -23.83 16.51 -7.63
C ALA A 205 -23.60 15.32 -6.71
N TYR A 206 -24.45 14.31 -6.80
CA TYR A 206 -24.31 13.07 -6.06
C TYR A 206 -23.04 12.29 -6.48
N THR A 207 -22.80 12.17 -7.78
CA THR A 207 -21.61 11.52 -8.33
C THR A 207 -20.33 12.20 -7.83
N SER A 208 -20.29 13.54 -7.81
CA SER A 208 -19.16 14.30 -7.28
C SER A 208 -18.86 13.99 -5.82
N GLN A 209 -19.89 14.02 -4.98
CA GLN A 209 -19.75 13.74 -3.56
C GLN A 209 -19.37 12.28 -3.32
N PHE A 210 -20.03 11.38 -4.02
CA PHE A 210 -19.75 9.95 -3.92
C PHE A 210 -18.33 9.63 -4.37
N PHE A 211 -17.89 10.16 -5.51
CA PHE A 211 -16.55 9.97 -6.04
C PHE A 211 -15.51 10.45 -5.02
N LYS A 212 -15.66 11.67 -4.50
CA LYS A 212 -14.75 12.21 -3.48
C LYS A 212 -14.76 11.35 -2.21
N ARG A 213 -15.91 10.84 -1.81
CA ARG A 213 -16.06 9.98 -0.63
C ARG A 213 -15.32 8.65 -0.81
N GLN A 214 -15.48 8.01 -1.98
CA GLN A 214 -14.86 6.71 -2.28
C GLN A 214 -13.37 6.81 -2.55
N MET A 215 -12.95 7.85 -3.28
CA MET A 215 -11.57 8.02 -3.74
C MET A 215 -10.71 8.88 -2.80
N GLY A 216 -11.30 9.51 -1.79
CA GLY A 216 -10.62 10.50 -0.96
C GLY A 216 -10.28 11.81 -1.68
N ILE A 217 -10.33 11.83 -3.01
CA ILE A 217 -9.99 12.97 -3.88
C ILE A 217 -11.13 13.26 -4.87
N SER A 218 -11.13 14.46 -5.45
CA SER A 218 -12.12 14.82 -6.46
C SER A 218 -11.88 14.07 -7.78
N PHE A 219 -12.94 13.94 -8.60
CA PHE A 219 -12.83 13.41 -9.97
C PHE A 219 -11.74 14.11 -10.77
N VAL A 220 -11.71 15.45 -10.72
CA VAL A 220 -10.71 16.25 -11.45
C VAL A 220 -9.30 15.93 -11.00
N GLU A 221 -9.08 15.81 -9.70
CA GLU A 221 -7.78 15.44 -9.13
C GLU A 221 -7.39 14.01 -9.52
N TYR A 222 -8.33 13.07 -9.54
CA TYR A 222 -8.08 11.70 -9.96
C TYR A 222 -7.60 11.63 -11.43
N VAL A 223 -8.36 12.26 -12.35
CA VAL A 223 -7.98 12.35 -13.78
C VAL A 223 -6.61 13.01 -13.94
N LEU A 224 -6.37 14.11 -13.20
CA LEU A 224 -5.09 14.80 -13.24
C LEU A 224 -3.93 13.87 -12.84
N ARG A 225 -4.11 13.06 -11.80
CA ARG A 225 -3.10 12.12 -11.33
C ARG A 225 -2.82 11.00 -12.34
N LEU A 226 -3.85 10.48 -13.01
CA LEU A 226 -3.66 9.53 -14.12
C LEU A 226 -2.82 10.12 -15.24
N ARG A 227 -3.13 11.35 -15.67
CA ARG A 227 -2.37 12.08 -16.70
C ARG A 227 -0.93 12.34 -16.29
N ILE A 228 -0.71 12.74 -15.06
CA ILE A 228 0.63 12.93 -14.49
C ILE A 228 1.41 11.61 -14.48
N ARG A 229 0.78 10.52 -14.07
CA ARG A 229 1.37 9.18 -14.07
C ARG A 229 1.85 8.80 -15.48
N ASP A 230 1.00 8.89 -16.48
CA ASP A 230 1.38 8.59 -17.87
C ASP A 230 2.51 9.51 -18.35
N ALA A 231 2.44 10.81 -18.04
CA ALA A 231 3.49 11.75 -18.40
C ALA A 231 4.84 11.41 -17.78
N THR A 232 4.88 10.94 -16.53
CA THR A 232 6.14 10.52 -15.89
C THR A 232 6.78 9.34 -16.60
N VAL A 233 5.97 8.40 -17.06
CA VAL A 233 6.42 7.28 -17.90
C VAL A 233 7.11 7.77 -19.14
N ARG A 234 6.40 8.56 -19.91
CA ARG A 234 6.88 9.03 -21.20
C ARG A 234 8.12 9.92 -21.03
N LEU A 235 8.16 10.76 -19.99
CA LEU A 235 9.34 11.56 -19.65
C LEU A 235 10.57 10.70 -19.38
N ALA A 236 10.38 9.58 -18.72
CA ALA A 236 11.43 8.67 -18.32
C ALA A 236 11.87 7.75 -19.48
N SER A 237 10.92 7.24 -20.28
CA SER A 237 11.14 6.21 -21.29
C SER A 237 11.43 6.76 -22.70
N THR A 238 11.07 8.01 -22.98
CA THR A 238 11.18 8.59 -24.34
C THR A 238 11.98 9.91 -24.34
N ASP A 239 12.40 10.31 -25.56
CA ASP A 239 12.99 11.63 -25.83
C ASP A 239 11.97 12.61 -26.45
N GLU A 240 10.67 12.28 -26.38
CA GLU A 240 9.60 13.11 -26.90
C GLU A 240 9.64 14.53 -26.29
N ALA A 241 9.24 15.52 -27.09
CA ALA A 241 9.14 16.90 -26.60
C ALA A 241 8.14 16.96 -25.42
N VAL A 242 8.47 17.70 -24.36
CA VAL A 242 7.60 17.89 -23.18
C VAL A 242 6.20 18.38 -23.58
N ALA A 243 6.13 19.25 -24.61
CA ALA A 243 4.86 19.74 -25.13
C ALA A 243 4.01 18.65 -25.75
N ARG A 244 4.62 17.68 -26.45
CA ARG A 244 3.93 16.54 -27.03
C ARG A 244 3.42 15.60 -25.93
N ILE A 245 4.26 15.30 -24.97
CA ILE A 245 3.84 14.47 -23.82
C ILE A 245 2.64 15.11 -23.10
N ALA A 246 2.69 16.42 -22.86
CA ALA A 246 1.56 17.11 -22.23
C ALA A 246 0.25 16.95 -23.02
N SER A 247 0.33 17.14 -24.35
CA SER A 247 -0.84 16.98 -25.24
C SER A 247 -1.36 15.55 -25.25
N ASP A 248 -0.46 14.57 -25.42
CA ASP A 248 -0.83 13.15 -25.54
C ASP A 248 -1.36 12.57 -24.21
N CYS A 249 -0.95 13.13 -23.07
CA CYS A 249 -1.51 12.80 -21.75
C CYS A 249 -2.81 13.58 -21.41
N GLY A 250 -3.38 14.34 -22.36
CA GLY A 250 -4.66 15.00 -22.19
C GLY A 250 -4.63 16.33 -21.44
N PHE A 251 -3.47 16.99 -21.30
CA PHE A 251 -3.41 18.35 -20.75
C PHE A 251 -3.85 19.38 -21.78
N ALA A 252 -4.61 20.39 -21.34
CA ALA A 252 -5.11 21.44 -22.21
C ALA A 252 -3.98 22.23 -22.88
N ASP A 253 -2.89 22.45 -22.16
CA ASP A 253 -1.68 23.11 -22.65
C ASP A 253 -0.44 22.77 -21.78
N VAL A 254 0.73 23.12 -22.26
CA VAL A 254 2.01 22.87 -21.57
C VAL A 254 2.13 23.66 -20.24
N LYS A 255 1.47 24.80 -20.13
CA LYS A 255 1.48 25.62 -18.92
C LYS A 255 0.70 24.89 -17.80
N ALA A 256 -0.50 24.39 -18.11
CA ALA A 256 -1.30 23.60 -17.18
C ALA A 256 -0.53 22.34 -16.72
N PHE A 257 0.12 21.66 -17.68
CA PHE A 257 0.97 20.51 -17.36
C PHE A 257 2.12 20.87 -16.41
N ASN A 258 2.89 21.91 -16.71
CA ASN A 258 4.02 22.34 -15.88
C ASN A 258 3.58 22.71 -14.46
N VAL A 259 2.44 23.42 -14.32
CA VAL A 259 1.89 23.79 -13.01
C VAL A 259 1.49 22.55 -12.22
N ALA A 260 0.74 21.64 -12.85
CA ALA A 260 0.32 20.41 -12.23
C ALA A 260 1.53 19.53 -11.84
N PHE A 261 2.46 19.36 -12.75
CA PHE A 261 3.67 18.57 -12.53
C PHE A 261 4.51 19.13 -11.38
N LYS A 262 4.74 20.45 -11.37
CA LYS A 262 5.49 21.10 -10.29
C LYS A 262 4.80 21.00 -8.94
N LYS A 263 3.46 21.05 -8.91
CA LYS A 263 2.67 20.84 -7.69
C LYS A 263 2.92 19.45 -7.09
N HIS A 264 3.01 18.41 -7.93
CA HIS A 264 3.15 17.02 -7.48
C HIS A 264 4.60 16.61 -7.22
N PHE A 265 5.57 17.16 -7.95
CA PHE A 265 6.97 16.72 -7.91
C PHE A 265 7.95 17.76 -7.35
N ASN A 266 7.49 18.94 -7.04
CA ASN A 266 8.32 20.08 -6.64
C ASN A 266 9.40 20.46 -7.68
N MET A 267 9.32 19.91 -8.90
CA MET A 267 10.25 20.17 -10.01
C MET A 267 9.50 20.21 -11.35
N THR A 268 10.17 20.76 -12.36
CA THR A 268 9.60 20.80 -13.72
C THR A 268 9.74 19.45 -14.43
N PRO A 269 8.90 19.14 -15.45
CA PRO A 269 9.03 17.94 -16.27
C PRO A 269 10.43 17.76 -16.89
N THR A 270 11.08 18.87 -17.25
CA THR A 270 12.43 18.85 -17.83
C THR A 270 13.50 18.48 -16.80
N GLU A 271 13.40 19.02 -15.59
CA GLU A 271 14.28 18.67 -14.47
C GLU A 271 14.08 17.20 -14.09
N TYR A 272 12.83 16.75 -13.99
CA TYR A 272 12.48 15.36 -13.73
C TYR A 272 13.12 14.42 -14.77
N ARG A 273 12.93 14.68 -16.06
CA ARG A 273 13.57 13.91 -17.15
C ARG A 273 15.09 13.86 -16.98
N LYS A 274 15.73 14.98 -16.66
CA LYS A 274 17.17 15.03 -16.48
C LYS A 274 17.64 14.18 -15.29
N GLN A 275 16.92 14.24 -14.19
CA GLN A 275 17.19 13.46 -12.99
C GLN A 275 17.05 11.96 -13.28
N VAL A 276 15.93 11.53 -13.89
CA VAL A 276 15.69 10.13 -14.26
C VAL A 276 16.75 9.59 -15.21
N LYS A 277 17.18 10.39 -16.19
CA LYS A 277 18.24 9.99 -17.12
C LYS A 277 19.61 9.89 -16.46
N SER A 278 19.88 10.61 -15.39
CA SER A 278 21.12 10.52 -14.63
C SER A 278 21.22 9.25 -13.79
N ILE A 279 20.08 8.69 -13.38
CA ILE A 279 20.00 7.46 -12.58
C ILE A 279 20.13 6.18 -13.43
N GLY A 280 20.12 6.29 -14.75
CA GLY A 280 20.38 5.18 -15.68
C GLY A 280 19.14 4.64 -16.39
N ARG A 281 19.21 4.62 -17.73
CA ARG A 281 18.12 4.28 -18.66
C ARG A 281 17.57 2.84 -18.57
N LYS A 282 18.17 1.93 -17.83
CA LYS A 282 17.82 0.49 -17.89
C LYS A 282 16.58 0.10 -17.08
N THR A 283 16.09 0.95 -16.19
CA THR A 283 15.08 0.58 -15.18
C THR A 283 13.63 1.04 -15.52
N VAL A 284 13.39 1.65 -16.68
CA VAL A 284 12.12 2.38 -16.94
C VAL A 284 11.21 1.68 -17.93
N LEU A 285 11.50 0.47 -18.40
CA LEU A 285 10.73 -0.15 -19.47
C LEU A 285 9.89 -1.32 -18.98
N GLN A 286 8.62 -1.18 -19.04
CA GLN A 286 7.47 -2.09 -19.19
C GLN A 286 6.62 -2.43 -17.97
N ASP A 287 7.17 -2.57 -16.78
CA ASP A 287 6.38 -2.60 -15.54
C ASP A 287 7.09 -1.72 -14.53
N TRP A 288 6.37 -0.81 -13.92
CA TRP A 288 6.83 0.24 -12.99
C TRP A 288 7.65 -0.26 -11.80
N LYS A 289 7.70 -1.56 -11.62
CA LYS A 289 8.41 -2.25 -10.58
C LYS A 289 9.29 -3.29 -11.24
N GLU A 290 10.60 -3.07 -11.24
CA GLU A 290 11.55 -4.15 -11.56
C GLU A 290 11.48 -5.16 -10.41
N ILE A 291 10.81 -6.27 -10.66
CA ILE A 291 10.69 -7.35 -9.67
C ILE A 291 12.06 -7.96 -9.42
N ILE A 292 12.45 -8.01 -8.16
CA ILE A 292 13.70 -8.61 -7.70
C ILE A 292 13.40 -10.01 -7.16
N SER A 293 14.23 -10.98 -7.58
CA SER A 293 14.11 -12.32 -7.04
C SER A 293 14.37 -12.34 -5.53
N VAL A 294 13.59 -13.12 -4.81
CA VAL A 294 13.81 -13.39 -3.38
C VAL A 294 15.17 -14.04 -3.14
N ASP A 295 15.71 -14.79 -4.15
CA ASP A 295 17.05 -15.39 -4.08
C ASP A 295 18.20 -14.36 -4.18
N ASN A 296 17.91 -13.08 -4.38
CA ASN A 296 18.90 -12.02 -4.28
C ASN A 296 19.46 -11.97 -2.85
N GLN A 297 20.79 -12.01 -2.72
CA GLN A 297 21.46 -12.15 -1.42
C GLN A 297 21.14 -10.98 -0.48
N ASP A 298 21.16 -9.74 -1.00
CA ASP A 298 20.81 -8.54 -0.20
C ASP A 298 19.39 -8.65 0.37
N VAL A 299 18.45 -9.17 -0.43
CA VAL A 299 17.05 -9.37 -0.03
C VAL A 299 16.96 -10.48 1.03
N LEU A 300 17.58 -11.63 0.78
CA LEU A 300 17.57 -12.77 1.72
C LEU A 300 18.14 -12.38 3.08
N ASP A 301 19.25 -11.65 3.12
CA ASP A 301 19.89 -11.24 4.37
C ASP A 301 18.96 -10.35 5.20
N VAL A 302 18.27 -9.42 4.56
CA VAL A 302 17.28 -8.56 5.24
C VAL A 302 16.06 -9.36 5.69
N LEU A 303 15.49 -10.21 4.85
CA LEU A 303 14.33 -11.03 5.24
C LEU A 303 14.69 -11.98 6.40
N HIS A 304 15.87 -12.59 6.39
CA HIS A 304 16.33 -13.43 7.49
C HIS A 304 16.56 -12.63 8.79
N SER A 305 16.99 -11.38 8.69
CA SER A 305 17.11 -10.52 9.87
C SER A 305 15.78 -10.29 10.58
N PHE A 306 14.65 -10.33 9.83
CA PHE A 306 13.30 -10.22 10.40
C PHE A 306 12.87 -11.48 11.17
N LEU A 307 13.51 -12.62 10.91
CA LEU A 307 13.17 -13.89 11.59
C LEU A 307 13.87 -14.04 12.94
N SER A 308 15.08 -13.50 13.08
CA SER A 308 15.91 -13.69 14.28
C SER A 308 15.38 -12.98 15.53
N TYR A 309 14.43 -12.08 15.39
CA TYR A 309 13.90 -11.27 16.49
C TYR A 309 12.75 -11.94 17.28
N GLU A 310 12.01 -12.86 16.65
CA GLU A 310 10.80 -13.41 17.27
C GLU A 310 11.11 -14.49 18.34
N ASP A 311 12.13 -15.29 18.13
CA ASP A 311 12.50 -16.35 19.09
C ASP A 311 12.89 -15.78 20.47
N ASP A 312 13.54 -14.62 20.51
CA ASP A 312 13.94 -13.98 21.77
C ASP A 312 12.78 -13.21 22.43
N SER A 313 11.91 -12.56 21.65
CA SER A 313 10.82 -11.75 22.17
C SER A 313 9.62 -12.59 22.61
N ARG A 314 9.32 -13.67 21.88
CA ARG A 314 8.24 -14.60 22.22
C ARG A 314 8.57 -15.37 23.49
N ALA A 315 9.80 -15.87 23.62
CA ALA A 315 10.27 -16.53 24.83
C ALA A 315 10.23 -15.57 26.04
N LYS A 316 10.62 -14.30 25.88
CA LYS A 316 10.51 -13.28 26.94
C LYS A 316 9.06 -12.98 27.30
N SER A 317 8.18 -12.78 26.31
CA SER A 317 6.76 -12.49 26.52
C SER A 317 6.02 -13.65 27.18
N GLU A 318 6.31 -14.90 26.78
CA GLU A 318 5.76 -16.10 27.42
C GLU A 318 6.27 -16.25 28.87
N LEU A 319 7.56 -15.99 29.10
CA LEU A 319 8.15 -16.00 30.44
C LEU A 319 7.53 -14.93 31.35
N GLU A 320 7.35 -13.72 30.87
CA GLU A 320 6.70 -12.65 31.61
C GLU A 320 5.22 -12.96 31.89
N PHE A 321 4.50 -13.51 30.94
CA PHE A 321 3.11 -13.94 31.12
C PHE A 321 3.01 -15.08 32.15
N MET A 322 3.88 -16.08 32.06
CA MET A 322 3.92 -17.18 33.01
C MET A 322 4.32 -16.72 34.41
N SER A 323 5.27 -15.79 34.52
CA SER A 323 5.69 -15.19 35.78
C SER A 323 4.55 -14.43 36.47
N LYS A 324 3.86 -13.57 35.76
CA LYS A 324 2.66 -12.85 36.24
C LYS A 324 1.54 -13.79 36.68
N LYS A 325 1.31 -14.86 35.90
CA LYS A 325 0.32 -15.88 36.26
C LYS A 325 0.69 -16.67 37.49
N LEU A 326 1.99 -16.94 37.68
CA LEU A 326 2.51 -17.62 38.86
C LEU A 326 2.37 -16.74 40.11
N GLU A 327 2.66 -15.45 40.03
CA GLU A 327 2.45 -14.50 41.14
C GLU A 327 0.97 -14.38 41.52
N SER A 328 0.08 -14.25 40.55
CA SER A 328 -1.36 -14.23 40.81
C SER A 328 -1.88 -15.52 41.45
N LEU A 329 -1.31 -16.68 41.10
CA LEU A 329 -1.62 -17.95 41.76
C LEU A 329 -1.08 -18.03 43.17
N LYS A 330 0.12 -17.49 43.43
CA LYS A 330 0.69 -17.41 44.79
C LYS A 330 -0.15 -16.51 45.69
N GLU A 331 -0.62 -15.37 45.22
CA GLU A 331 -1.51 -14.48 45.96
C GLU A 331 -2.83 -15.16 46.32
N LYS A 332 -3.45 -15.85 45.37
CA LYS A 332 -4.69 -16.58 45.61
C LYS A 332 -4.51 -17.75 46.60
N LEU A 333 -3.36 -18.44 46.55
CA LEU A 333 -3.03 -19.49 47.50
C LEU A 333 -2.77 -18.91 48.91
N ALA A 334 -2.12 -17.74 48.99
CA ALA A 334 -1.89 -17.07 50.26
C ALA A 334 -3.20 -16.61 50.92
N ASP A 335 -4.18 -16.17 50.13
CA ASP A 335 -5.50 -15.80 50.63
C ASP A 335 -6.29 -17.02 51.12
N VAL A 336 -6.26 -18.14 50.40
CA VAL A 336 -6.91 -19.38 50.83
C VAL A 336 -6.27 -19.97 52.12
N VAL A 337 -4.95 -19.83 52.30
CA VAL A 337 -4.26 -20.28 53.50
C VAL A 337 -4.51 -19.37 54.73
N LYS A 338 -4.90 -18.11 54.52
CA LYS A 338 -5.31 -17.20 55.61
C LYS A 338 -6.73 -17.45 56.12
N ASP A 339 -7.57 -18.08 55.27
CA ASP A 339 -8.96 -18.41 55.61
C ASP A 339 -9.14 -19.83 56.17
N LEU A 340 -8.04 -20.58 56.34
CA LEU A 340 -7.93 -21.89 56.98
C LEU A 340 -7.28 -21.75 58.37
#